data_132b81f82065c0e09f8190f7602b859a
#
_entry.id   132b81f82065c0e09f8190f7602b859a
#
_cell.length_a   1.000
_cell.length_b   1.000
_cell.length_c   1.000
_cell.angle_alpha   90.00
_cell.angle_beta   90.00
_cell.angle_gamma   90.00
#
_symmetry.space_group_name_H-M   'P 1'
#
loop_
_entity.id
_entity.type
_entity.pdbx_description
1 polymer ?
#
loop_
_entity_poly.entity_id
_entity_poly.type
_entity_poly.pdbx_seq_one_letter_code
_entity_poly.pdbx_strand_id
1 'polypeptide(L)'
;MNSGDLPHYLLDTNIISEIVKFAPDFKVIKKIGEHSSDMAISVLTWHELVYGLERLPEGLRKKELSKYVYDDVEQSFPIINFTKSAAEIHAKIRLAIEESGHHLPYSDTQIAATAIAEDMILVTRNSRHFSEIEEKFSLKLESWFEDNH
;
A
#
# COMPACT_ATOMS: atom_id res chain seq x y z
N MET A 1 -1.46 4.24 -26.64
CA MET A 1 -1.19 4.04 -25.25
C MET A 1 -0.24 2.89 -25.06
N ASN A 2 0.76 3.08 -24.29
CA ASN A 2 1.74 2.05 -24.09
C ASN A 2 1.78 1.65 -22.60
N SER A 3 2.52 0.62 -22.33
CA SER A 3 2.63 0.10 -20.98
C SER A 3 3.19 1.12 -19.96
N GLY A 4 3.83 2.19 -20.46
CA GLY A 4 4.35 3.24 -19.60
C GLY A 4 3.29 4.04 -18.88
N ASP A 5 2.03 3.88 -19.26
CA ASP A 5 0.94 4.61 -18.62
C ASP A 5 0.45 3.96 -17.33
N LEU A 6 0.90 2.73 -17.02
CA LEU A 6 0.54 2.06 -15.78
C LEU A 6 1.44 2.54 -14.65
N PRO A 7 0.89 2.81 -13.45
CA PRO A 7 1.71 3.19 -12.31
C PRO A 7 2.72 2.09 -11.95
N HIS A 8 3.91 2.50 -11.53
CA HIS A 8 4.95 1.56 -11.10
C HIS A 8 4.93 1.28 -9.61
N TYR A 9 4.41 2.20 -8.81
CA TYR A 9 4.48 2.13 -7.35
C TYR A 9 3.12 1.91 -6.74
N LEU A 10 3.01 0.86 -5.94
CA LEU A 10 1.81 0.59 -5.13
C LEU A 10 2.14 0.97 -3.70
N LEU A 11 1.48 1.99 -3.18
CA LEU A 11 1.76 2.51 -1.85
C LEU A 11 0.95 1.76 -0.79
N ASP A 12 1.64 1.24 0.23
CA ASP A 12 0.98 0.63 1.37
C ASP A 12 0.29 1.70 2.21
N THR A 13 -0.64 1.27 3.05
CA THR A 13 -1.45 2.17 3.88
C THR A 13 -0.59 3.07 4.75
N ASN A 14 0.52 2.56 5.29
CA ASN A 14 1.39 3.35 6.15
C ASN A 14 2.08 4.51 5.43
N ILE A 15 2.23 4.43 4.10
CA ILE A 15 2.76 5.55 3.32
C ILE A 15 1.71 6.67 3.24
N ILE A 16 0.47 6.31 2.95
CA ILE A 16 -0.62 7.29 2.84
C ILE A 16 -0.88 7.95 4.20
N SER A 17 -0.84 7.16 5.27
CA SER A 17 -1.05 7.68 6.63
C SER A 17 0.05 8.62 7.08
N GLU A 18 1.26 8.48 6.52
CA GLU A 18 2.38 9.33 6.89
C GLU A 18 2.10 10.82 6.60
N ILE A 19 1.39 11.09 5.51
CA ILE A 19 1.13 12.46 5.05
C ILE A 19 0.33 13.26 6.09
N VAL A 20 -0.55 12.62 6.85
CA VAL A 20 -1.43 13.29 7.82
C VAL A 20 -0.84 13.38 9.22
N LYS A 21 0.37 12.88 9.43
CA LYS A 21 1.01 12.97 10.75
C LYS A 21 1.40 14.42 11.05
N PHE A 22 1.49 14.73 12.33
CA PHE A 22 1.94 16.05 12.78
C PHE A 22 3.36 16.35 12.30
N ALA A 23 4.24 15.35 12.32
CA ALA A 23 5.62 15.48 11.85
C ALA A 23 5.92 14.35 10.89
N PRO A 24 5.48 14.45 9.61
CA PRO A 24 5.70 13.38 8.65
C PRO A 24 7.18 13.23 8.32
N ASP A 25 7.57 12.01 7.93
CA ASP A 25 8.92 11.74 7.47
C ASP A 25 9.16 12.50 6.17
N PHE A 26 10.11 13.42 6.20
CA PHE A 26 10.40 14.29 5.07
C PHE A 26 10.81 13.50 3.82
N LYS A 27 11.53 12.40 4.00
CA LYS A 27 11.97 11.57 2.89
C LYS A 27 10.79 10.95 2.14
N VAL A 28 9.76 10.51 2.88
CA VAL A 28 8.53 9.97 2.29
C VAL A 28 7.82 11.06 1.49
N ILE A 29 7.63 12.23 2.08
CA ILE A 29 6.97 13.35 1.41
C ILE A 29 7.70 13.72 0.12
N LYS A 30 9.03 13.76 0.17
CA LYS A 30 9.86 14.06 -1.00
C LYS A 30 9.66 13.00 -2.09
N LYS A 31 9.68 11.73 -1.73
CA LYS A 31 9.50 10.63 -2.68
C LYS A 31 8.11 10.66 -3.32
N ILE A 32 7.08 10.96 -2.55
CA ILE A 32 5.72 11.09 -3.09
C ILE A 32 5.69 12.21 -4.14
N GLY A 33 6.32 13.34 -3.86
CA GLY A 33 6.41 14.44 -4.82
C GLY A 33 7.17 14.06 -6.09
N GLU A 34 8.26 13.31 -5.97
CA GLU A 34 9.07 12.89 -7.09
C GLU A 34 8.35 11.91 -8.04
N HIS A 35 7.43 11.12 -7.49
CA HIS A 35 6.74 10.08 -8.25
C HIS A 35 5.24 10.33 -8.42
N SER A 36 4.82 11.58 -8.34
CA SER A 36 3.41 11.97 -8.24
C SER A 36 2.50 11.44 -9.34
N SER A 37 3.03 11.12 -10.52
CA SER A 37 2.22 10.60 -11.63
C SER A 37 2.36 9.09 -11.81
N ASP A 38 3.01 8.40 -10.88
CA ASP A 38 3.42 7.01 -11.06
C ASP A 38 3.09 6.14 -9.86
N MET A 39 2.05 6.52 -9.14
CA MET A 39 1.67 5.86 -7.88
C MET A 39 0.20 5.47 -7.90
N ALA A 40 -0.09 4.36 -7.21
CA ALA A 40 -1.45 3.88 -7.02
C ALA A 40 -1.57 3.29 -5.63
N ILE A 41 -2.80 3.04 -5.20
CA ILE A 41 -3.07 2.29 -3.97
C ILE A 41 -3.96 1.11 -4.32
N SER A 42 -3.92 0.07 -3.48
CA SER A 42 -4.82 -1.07 -3.68
C SER A 42 -6.19 -0.77 -3.08
N VAL A 43 -7.20 -1.49 -3.55
CA VAL A 43 -8.53 -1.41 -2.95
C VAL A 43 -8.51 -1.85 -1.48
N LEU A 44 -7.54 -2.66 -1.08
CA LEU A 44 -7.36 -3.06 0.32
C LEU A 44 -6.91 -1.86 1.16
N THR A 45 -5.97 -1.07 0.65
CA THR A 45 -5.54 0.17 1.31
C THR A 45 -6.71 1.15 1.40
N TRP A 46 -7.48 1.28 0.33
CA TRP A 46 -8.69 2.11 0.34
C TRP A 46 -9.64 1.68 1.44
N HIS A 47 -9.90 0.36 1.54
CA HIS A 47 -10.73 -0.19 2.60
C HIS A 47 -10.22 0.19 4.00
N GLU A 48 -8.92 0.08 4.22
CA GLU A 48 -8.34 0.41 5.52
C GLU A 48 -8.50 1.89 5.87
N LEU A 49 -8.36 2.77 4.88
CA LEU A 49 -8.56 4.21 5.08
C LEU A 49 -10.01 4.52 5.44
N VAL A 50 -10.96 3.95 4.71
CA VAL A 50 -12.37 4.15 4.96
C VAL A 50 -12.79 3.56 6.31
N TYR A 51 -12.28 2.35 6.61
CA TYR A 51 -12.56 1.72 7.90
C TYR A 51 -12.04 2.58 9.07
N GLY A 52 -10.84 3.13 8.90
CA GLY A 52 -10.29 4.04 9.91
C GLY A 52 -11.18 5.26 10.14
N LEU A 53 -11.77 5.80 9.08
CA LEU A 53 -12.72 6.90 9.19
C LEU A 53 -13.99 6.48 9.94
N GLU A 54 -14.57 5.34 9.55
CA GLU A 54 -15.82 4.87 10.13
C GLU A 54 -15.69 4.62 11.63
N ARG A 55 -14.51 4.28 12.11
CA ARG A 55 -14.26 4.03 13.53
C ARG A 55 -14.16 5.30 14.37
N LEU A 56 -13.94 6.47 13.75
CA LEU A 56 -13.80 7.71 14.51
C LEU A 56 -15.15 8.18 15.01
N PRO A 57 -15.18 8.77 16.22
CA PRO A 57 -16.40 9.42 16.69
C PRO A 57 -16.71 10.65 15.83
N GLU A 58 -17.98 10.97 15.71
CA GLU A 58 -18.40 12.18 15.00
C GLU A 58 -17.72 13.42 15.58
N GLY A 59 -17.25 14.31 14.72
CA GLY A 59 -16.57 15.50 15.14
C GLY A 59 -15.65 16.07 14.07
N LEU A 60 -14.89 17.08 14.45
CA LEU A 60 -14.04 17.81 13.53
C LEU A 60 -12.95 16.94 12.92
N ARG A 61 -12.31 16.10 13.74
CA ARG A 61 -11.24 15.23 13.25
C ARG A 61 -11.74 14.27 12.17
N LYS A 62 -12.93 13.68 12.38
CA LYS A 62 -13.51 12.77 11.37
C LYS A 62 -13.81 13.53 10.09
N LYS A 63 -14.33 14.75 10.18
CA LYS A 63 -14.61 15.57 9.01
C LYS A 63 -13.34 15.89 8.23
N GLU A 64 -12.29 16.26 8.92
CA GLU A 64 -11.01 16.59 8.28
C GLU A 64 -10.39 15.39 7.59
N LEU A 65 -10.37 14.23 8.25
CA LEU A 65 -9.83 13.02 7.67
C LEU A 65 -10.69 12.51 6.52
N SER A 66 -12.03 12.64 6.64
CA SER A 66 -12.93 12.28 5.55
C SER A 66 -12.64 13.11 4.31
N LYS A 67 -12.43 14.40 4.48
CA LYS A 67 -12.07 15.28 3.37
C LYS A 67 -10.75 14.85 2.74
N TYR A 68 -9.75 14.55 3.55
CA TYR A 68 -8.47 14.08 3.06
C TYR A 68 -8.62 12.79 2.23
N VAL A 69 -9.36 11.81 2.75
CA VAL A 69 -9.52 10.52 2.08
C VAL A 69 -10.30 10.66 0.76
N TYR A 70 -11.44 11.35 0.79
CA TYR A 70 -12.32 11.42 -0.38
C TYR A 70 -11.95 12.52 -1.37
N ASP A 71 -11.41 13.64 -0.90
CA ASP A 71 -11.06 14.73 -1.81
C ASP A 71 -9.61 14.66 -2.27
N ASP A 72 -8.69 14.23 -1.40
CA ASP A 72 -7.29 14.22 -1.76
C ASP A 72 -6.79 12.85 -2.21
N VAL A 73 -6.98 11.81 -1.40
CA VAL A 73 -6.46 10.48 -1.72
C VAL A 73 -7.17 9.88 -2.94
N GLU A 74 -8.49 9.84 -2.92
CA GLU A 74 -9.26 9.25 -4.01
C GLU A 74 -9.00 9.96 -5.34
N GLN A 75 -8.82 11.28 -5.30
CA GLN A 75 -8.59 12.06 -6.52
C GLN A 75 -7.14 12.02 -6.99
N SER A 76 -6.21 11.68 -6.11
CA SER A 76 -4.77 11.71 -6.43
C SER A 76 -4.20 10.35 -6.85
N PHE A 77 -4.81 9.26 -6.41
CA PHE A 77 -4.25 7.93 -6.64
C PHE A 77 -5.26 7.01 -7.32
N PRO A 78 -4.90 6.40 -8.46
CA PRO A 78 -5.70 5.30 -8.99
C PRO A 78 -5.83 4.19 -7.95
N ILE A 79 -6.99 3.55 -7.92
CA ILE A 79 -7.26 2.45 -6.99
C ILE A 79 -7.24 1.16 -7.78
N ILE A 80 -6.32 0.26 -7.43
CA ILE A 80 -6.13 -1.01 -8.11
C ILE A 80 -6.97 -2.09 -7.43
N ASN A 81 -7.81 -2.75 -8.20
CA ASN A 81 -8.69 -3.78 -7.66
C ASN A 81 -7.94 -5.08 -7.35
N PHE A 82 -8.50 -5.85 -6.44
CA PHE A 82 -8.01 -7.19 -6.14
C PHE A 82 -8.61 -8.15 -7.16
N THR A 83 -7.81 -8.49 -8.18
CA THR A 83 -8.28 -9.25 -9.34
C THR A 83 -8.25 -10.75 -9.11
N LYS A 84 -8.81 -11.50 -10.08
CA LYS A 84 -8.71 -12.96 -10.07
C LYS A 84 -7.25 -13.40 -10.05
N SER A 85 -6.39 -12.76 -10.85
CA SER A 85 -4.95 -13.06 -10.87
C SER A 85 -4.32 -12.83 -9.51
N ALA A 86 -4.64 -11.71 -8.86
CA ALA A 86 -4.14 -11.43 -7.51
C ALA A 86 -4.62 -12.48 -6.51
N ALA A 87 -5.86 -12.92 -6.65
CA ALA A 87 -6.41 -13.94 -5.74
C ALA A 87 -5.66 -15.27 -5.88
N GLU A 88 -5.33 -15.66 -7.10
CA GLU A 88 -4.56 -16.89 -7.33
C GLU A 88 -3.15 -16.80 -6.74
N ILE A 89 -2.49 -15.66 -6.94
CA ILE A 89 -1.18 -15.40 -6.35
C ILE A 89 -1.27 -15.40 -4.82
N HIS A 90 -2.29 -14.76 -4.29
CA HIS A 90 -2.50 -14.70 -2.83
C HIS A 90 -2.67 -16.08 -2.21
N ALA A 91 -3.39 -16.98 -2.90
CA ALA A 91 -3.55 -18.34 -2.41
C ALA A 91 -2.21 -19.04 -2.26
N LYS A 92 -1.30 -18.84 -3.21
CA LYS A 92 0.05 -19.42 -3.14
C LYS A 92 0.90 -18.79 -2.04
N ILE A 93 0.80 -17.48 -1.89
CA ILE A 93 1.51 -16.75 -0.81
C ILE A 93 1.02 -17.25 0.54
N ARG A 94 -0.30 -17.34 0.70
CA ARG A 94 -0.90 -17.78 1.96
C ARG A 94 -0.41 -19.16 2.36
N LEU A 95 -0.39 -20.10 1.42
CA LEU A 95 0.10 -21.45 1.71
C LEU A 95 1.58 -21.43 2.11
N ALA A 96 2.42 -20.69 1.41
CA ALA A 96 3.84 -20.60 1.72
C ALA A 96 4.09 -20.02 3.11
N ILE A 97 3.35 -18.98 3.48
CA ILE A 97 3.47 -18.35 4.79
C ILE A 97 3.03 -19.33 5.90
N GLU A 98 1.93 -20.04 5.68
CA GLU A 98 1.47 -21.04 6.65
C GLU A 98 2.48 -22.16 6.83
N GLU A 99 3.06 -22.63 5.74
CA GLU A 99 4.06 -23.72 5.79
C GLU A 99 5.34 -23.31 6.47
N SER A 100 5.73 -22.04 6.37
CA SER A 100 6.94 -21.54 7.03
C SER A 100 6.73 -21.25 8.52
N GLY A 101 5.49 -21.31 8.99
CA GLY A 101 5.18 -21.00 10.39
C GLY A 101 5.13 -19.52 10.71
N HIS A 102 5.29 -18.66 9.71
CA HIS A 102 5.19 -17.23 9.89
C HIS A 102 3.73 -16.79 9.88
N HIS A 103 3.48 -15.58 10.35
CA HIS A 103 2.13 -15.05 10.45
C HIS A 103 2.11 -13.62 9.92
N LEU A 104 1.34 -13.40 8.86
CA LEU A 104 1.12 -12.08 8.28
C LEU A 104 -0.37 -11.82 8.16
N PRO A 105 -0.81 -10.58 8.42
CA PRO A 105 -2.21 -10.23 8.18
C PRO A 105 -2.59 -10.46 6.73
N TYR A 106 -3.82 -10.90 6.49
CA TYR A 106 -4.29 -11.15 5.13
C TYR A 106 -4.29 -9.89 4.27
N SER A 107 -4.59 -8.74 4.83
CA SER A 107 -4.56 -7.50 4.06
C SER A 107 -3.16 -7.24 3.49
N ASP A 108 -2.11 -7.52 4.28
CA ASP A 108 -0.73 -7.33 3.82
C ASP A 108 -0.38 -8.28 2.69
N THR A 109 -0.73 -9.56 2.84
CA THR A 109 -0.44 -10.55 1.81
C THR A 109 -1.27 -10.32 0.55
N GLN A 110 -2.49 -9.81 0.69
CA GLN A 110 -3.33 -9.44 -0.44
C GLN A 110 -2.77 -8.22 -1.19
N ILE A 111 -2.24 -7.25 -0.48
CA ILE A 111 -1.59 -6.09 -1.10
C ILE A 111 -0.34 -6.54 -1.86
N ALA A 112 0.46 -7.42 -1.26
CA ALA A 112 1.63 -7.98 -1.94
C ALA A 112 1.23 -8.73 -3.22
N ALA A 113 0.17 -9.53 -3.14
CA ALA A 113 -0.34 -10.26 -4.31
C ALA A 113 -0.79 -9.31 -5.42
N THR A 114 -1.41 -8.19 -5.05
CA THR A 114 -1.82 -7.17 -6.02
C THR A 114 -0.59 -6.58 -6.73
N ALA A 115 0.45 -6.25 -5.96
CA ALA A 115 1.68 -5.71 -6.55
C ALA A 115 2.31 -6.69 -7.53
N ILE A 116 2.35 -7.96 -7.18
CA ILE A 116 2.91 -9.00 -8.07
C ILE A 116 2.05 -9.15 -9.32
N ALA A 117 0.74 -9.22 -9.16
CA ALA A 117 -0.19 -9.42 -10.29
C ALA A 117 -0.09 -8.26 -11.29
N GLU A 118 0.10 -7.05 -10.82
CA GLU A 118 0.16 -5.85 -11.65
C GLU A 118 1.59 -5.43 -12.00
N ASP A 119 2.57 -6.22 -11.59
CA ASP A 119 4.01 -5.93 -11.82
C ASP A 119 4.40 -4.56 -11.31
N MET A 120 4.02 -4.27 -10.06
CA MET A 120 4.29 -2.99 -9.42
C MET A 120 5.28 -3.16 -8.27
N ILE A 121 5.94 -2.06 -7.92
CA ILE A 121 6.83 -2.01 -6.75
C ILE A 121 5.97 -1.66 -5.54
N LEU A 122 5.99 -2.51 -4.53
CA LEU A 122 5.29 -2.23 -3.27
C LEU A 122 6.15 -1.31 -2.41
N VAL A 123 5.62 -0.15 -2.08
CA VAL A 123 6.30 0.80 -1.20
C VAL A 123 5.70 0.70 0.19
N THR A 124 6.51 0.33 1.16
CA THR A 124 6.04 0.08 2.51
C THR A 124 7.09 0.53 3.53
N ARG A 125 6.63 0.85 4.73
CA ARG A 125 7.52 1.11 5.87
C ARG A 125 8.16 -0.19 6.37
N ASN A 126 7.44 -1.30 6.25
CA ASN A 126 7.82 -2.57 6.86
C ASN A 126 8.36 -3.55 5.84
N SER A 127 9.43 -3.17 5.11
CA SER A 127 9.97 -4.03 4.07
C SER A 127 10.40 -5.40 4.58
N ARG A 128 10.93 -5.47 5.82
CA ARG A 128 11.30 -6.76 6.42
C ARG A 128 10.11 -7.69 6.62
N HIS A 129 8.94 -7.12 6.84
CA HIS A 129 7.70 -7.86 7.02
C HIS A 129 7.35 -8.68 5.76
N PHE A 130 7.79 -8.21 4.60
CA PHE A 130 7.53 -8.84 3.31
C PHE A 130 8.71 -9.62 2.75
N SER A 131 9.79 -9.81 3.52
CA SER A 131 11.02 -10.40 3.00
C SER A 131 10.84 -11.82 2.44
N GLU A 132 10.02 -12.64 3.09
CA GLU A 132 9.76 -13.99 2.61
C GLU A 132 9.02 -13.99 1.28
N ILE A 133 8.05 -13.09 1.12
CA ILE A 133 7.29 -12.95 -0.12
C ILE A 133 8.21 -12.43 -1.22
N GLU A 134 9.08 -11.47 -0.90
CA GLU A 134 10.05 -10.94 -1.84
C GLU A 134 10.93 -12.07 -2.39
N GLU A 135 11.44 -12.91 -1.50
CA GLU A 135 12.34 -13.99 -1.87
C GLU A 135 11.66 -15.05 -2.70
N LYS A 136 10.46 -15.49 -2.29
CA LYS A 136 9.79 -16.66 -2.90
C LYS A 136 8.94 -16.31 -4.12
N PHE A 137 8.46 -15.08 -4.22
CA PHE A 137 7.48 -14.69 -5.24
C PHE A 137 7.93 -13.52 -6.11
N SER A 138 9.18 -13.12 -5.99
CA SER A 138 9.75 -12.02 -6.78
C SER A 138 8.99 -10.70 -6.59
N LEU A 139 8.52 -10.44 -5.38
CA LEU A 139 7.91 -9.17 -5.03
C LEU A 139 8.97 -8.08 -5.07
N LYS A 140 8.69 -6.97 -5.74
CA LYS A 140 9.57 -5.80 -5.75
C LYS A 140 9.19 -4.89 -4.60
N LEU A 141 10.14 -4.56 -3.75
CA LEU A 141 9.92 -3.75 -2.55
C LEU A 141 10.82 -2.52 -2.53
N GLU A 142 10.28 -1.41 -2.04
CA GLU A 142 11.07 -0.23 -1.67
C GLU A 142 10.56 0.33 -0.36
N SER A 143 11.47 0.89 0.43
CA SER A 143 11.12 1.67 1.60
C SER A 143 11.51 3.12 1.34
N TRP A 144 10.57 4.04 1.53
CA TRP A 144 10.82 5.47 1.37
C TRP A 144 11.08 6.18 2.69
N PHE A 145 11.09 5.40 3.78
CA PHE A 145 11.41 5.95 5.11
C PHE A 145 12.91 6.01 5.31
N GLU A 146 13.34 6.91 6.18
CA GLU A 146 14.74 6.98 6.52
C GLU A 146 15.15 5.76 7.32
N ASP A 147 16.33 5.23 6.99
CA ASP A 147 16.92 4.16 7.76
C ASP A 147 17.50 4.75 9.03
N ASN A 148 16.95 4.37 10.15
CA ASN A 148 17.50 4.70 11.46
C ASN A 148 18.37 3.53 11.88
N HIS A 149 19.64 3.69 11.65
CA HIS A 149 20.61 2.67 12.03
C HIS A 149 20.92 2.75 13.51
#